data_4265253573b22f23e3dbc8a03a971e3b
#
_entry.id   4265253573b22f23e3dbc8a03a971e3b
#
_cell.length_a   1.000
_cell.length_b   1.000
_cell.length_c   1.000
_cell.angle_alpha   90.00
_cell.angle_beta   90.00
_cell.angle_gamma   90.00
#
_symmetry.space_group_name_H-M   'P 1'
#
loop_
_entity.id
_entity.type
_entity.pdbx_description
1 polymer ?
#
loop_
_entity_poly.entity_id
_entity_poly.type
_entity_poly.pdbx_seq_one_letter_code
_entity_poly.pdbx_strand_id
1 'polypeptide(L)'
;MFIRDFLYTIKILMRAKVSLFWTLVFPILLATFMYMAFGNIYEQDEMFSNIKVAVVTEDESANGLNYMLDALSDGDDALLSVTRMSESDAEKLLADEEVEGIIYTDDVKLTVAESSVNASILETVLSEYKQYEHALMDIYKDGIGLQQYMSGTSGVDDMSNLVEKLSEQRSYYTEKASTEGSQNVYNNYFYAIFAMSCLFASLSSIEMMNNLQANVSATGKRKNVSPQRKMTFVLAEFAALLLIHFVVEVISFIYMSCIGVDFGDRVWEILLTLFVGCFIGLAIGVIVGAISKLAEGTKIGIVIGISMVMSILSDLCINGVKYEIQQHVPIINKLNPAALISDSFYALNVYSDHQVFTENIVIMIIEAVVLITVGILVVRRNRYASV
;
A
#
# COMPACT_ATOMS: atom_id res chain seq x y z
N MET A 1 -12.76 -31.92 29.07
CA MET A 1 -11.54 -31.19 29.47
C MET A 1 -11.14 -30.15 28.42
N PHE A 2 -10.95 -30.48 27.13
CA PHE A 2 -10.59 -29.56 26.07
C PHE A 2 -11.50 -28.27 26.03
N ILE A 3 -12.83 -28.43 25.98
CA ILE A 3 -13.78 -27.29 25.93
C ILE A 3 -13.65 -26.40 27.17
N ARG A 4 -13.46 -26.98 28.36
CA ARG A 4 -13.28 -26.21 29.58
C ARG A 4 -12.02 -25.36 29.53
N ASP A 5 -10.91 -25.93 29.09
CA ASP A 5 -9.63 -25.24 28.99
C ASP A 5 -9.67 -24.17 27.90
N PHE A 6 -10.32 -24.45 26.77
CA PHE A 6 -10.61 -23.49 25.71
C PHE A 6 -11.39 -22.27 26.23
N LEU A 7 -12.53 -22.48 26.89
CA LEU A 7 -13.36 -21.40 27.44
C LEU A 7 -12.66 -20.61 28.55
N TYR A 8 -11.83 -21.30 29.36
CA TYR A 8 -11.05 -20.66 30.41
C TYR A 8 -9.97 -19.76 29.83
N THR A 9 -9.32 -20.19 28.76
CA THR A 9 -8.31 -19.39 28.04
C THR A 9 -8.94 -18.15 27.43
N ILE A 10 -10.10 -18.25 26.79
CA ILE A 10 -10.86 -17.08 26.30
C ILE A 10 -11.07 -16.05 27.42
N LYS A 11 -11.52 -16.53 28.60
CA LYS A 11 -11.78 -15.64 29.73
C LYS A 11 -10.51 -14.97 30.27
N ILE A 12 -9.37 -15.64 30.25
CA ILE A 12 -8.07 -15.08 30.65
C ILE A 12 -7.64 -14.00 29.65
N LEU A 13 -7.68 -14.30 28.36
CA LEU A 13 -7.26 -13.39 27.32
C LEU A 13 -8.07 -12.10 27.25
N MET A 14 -9.39 -12.19 27.43
CA MET A 14 -10.26 -11.02 27.54
C MET A 14 -9.87 -10.09 28.73
N ARG A 15 -9.07 -10.58 29.68
CA ARG A 15 -8.54 -9.81 30.81
C ARG A 15 -7.07 -9.42 30.66
N ALA A 16 -6.40 -9.95 29.66
CA ALA A 16 -4.98 -9.69 29.37
C ALA A 16 -4.83 -8.34 28.62
N LYS A 17 -4.96 -7.22 29.36
CA LYS A 17 -4.98 -5.85 28.79
C LYS A 17 -3.77 -5.55 27.90
N VAL A 18 -2.58 -6.02 28.29
CA VAL A 18 -1.34 -5.76 27.54
C VAL A 18 -1.36 -6.47 26.19
N SER A 19 -1.76 -7.74 26.15
CA SER A 19 -1.85 -8.51 24.92
C SER A 19 -2.90 -7.90 23.97
N LEU A 20 -4.09 -7.56 24.48
CA LEU A 20 -5.15 -6.92 23.71
C LEU A 20 -4.75 -5.53 23.20
N PHE A 21 -3.95 -4.78 23.96
CA PHE A 21 -3.44 -3.50 23.49
C PHE A 21 -2.58 -3.66 22.23
N TRP A 22 -1.59 -4.55 22.26
CA TRP A 22 -0.67 -4.74 21.15
C TRP A 22 -1.32 -5.37 19.90
N THR A 23 -2.35 -6.19 20.08
CA THR A 23 -2.99 -6.90 18.97
C THR A 23 -4.23 -6.21 18.41
N LEU A 24 -4.92 -5.37 19.19
CA LEU A 24 -6.12 -4.67 18.72
C LEU A 24 -5.92 -3.15 18.70
N VAL A 25 -5.54 -2.58 19.86
CA VAL A 25 -5.55 -1.11 20.00
C VAL A 25 -4.41 -0.48 19.21
N PHE A 26 -3.22 -1.06 19.27
CA PHE A 26 -2.04 -0.53 18.59
C PHE A 26 -2.17 -0.51 17.06
N PRO A 27 -2.59 -1.59 16.36
CA PRO A 27 -2.81 -1.55 14.92
C PRO A 27 -3.90 -0.56 14.49
N ILE A 28 -4.99 -0.46 15.25
CA ILE A 28 -6.06 0.52 14.99
C ILE A 28 -5.54 1.95 15.15
N LEU A 29 -4.78 2.24 16.22
CA LEU A 29 -4.16 3.56 16.41
C LEU A 29 -3.19 3.89 15.29
N LEU A 30 -2.34 2.94 14.90
CA LEU A 30 -1.38 3.14 13.83
C LEU A 30 -2.08 3.39 12.49
N ALA A 31 -3.12 2.62 12.16
CA ALA A 31 -3.94 2.85 10.98
C ALA A 31 -4.62 4.22 11.02
N THR A 32 -5.16 4.64 12.17
CA THR A 32 -5.77 5.96 12.33
C THR A 32 -4.76 7.08 12.12
N PHE A 33 -3.55 6.97 12.68
CA PHE A 33 -2.50 7.97 12.47
C PHE A 33 -2.03 8.01 11.01
N MET A 34 -1.89 6.86 10.35
CA MET A 34 -1.57 6.80 8.93
C MET A 34 -2.68 7.46 8.09
N TYR A 35 -3.94 7.17 8.39
CA TYR A 35 -5.07 7.82 7.72
C TYR A 35 -5.07 9.34 7.95
N MET A 36 -4.83 9.81 9.17
CA MET A 36 -4.76 11.26 9.46
C MET A 36 -3.56 11.94 8.77
N ALA A 37 -2.43 11.24 8.64
CA ALA A 37 -1.23 11.78 8.00
C ALA A 37 -1.36 11.84 6.48
N PHE A 38 -2.01 10.84 5.88
CA PHE A 38 -2.09 10.68 4.43
C PHE A 38 -3.52 10.77 3.87
N GLY A 39 -4.53 11.01 4.72
CA GLY A 39 -5.95 11.02 4.33
C GLY A 39 -6.28 12.04 3.25
N ASN A 40 -5.69 13.23 3.30
CA ASN A 40 -5.87 14.24 2.26
C ASN A 40 -5.32 13.78 0.89
N ILE A 41 -4.28 12.93 0.90
CA ILE A 41 -3.71 12.35 -0.32
C ILE A 41 -4.56 11.16 -0.77
N TYR A 42 -5.22 10.49 0.18
CA TYR A 42 -6.11 9.36 -0.06
C TYR A 42 -7.42 9.79 -0.73
N GLU A 43 -7.95 10.96 -0.36
CA GLU A 43 -9.17 11.55 -0.93
C GLU A 43 -8.91 12.31 -2.24
N GLN A 44 -7.65 12.63 -2.53
CA GLN A 44 -7.22 13.11 -3.83
C GLN A 44 -7.01 11.91 -4.77
N ASP A 45 -8.09 11.17 -5.06
CA ASP A 45 -8.16 10.39 -6.28
C ASP A 45 -7.92 11.37 -7.44
N GLU A 46 -6.70 11.30 -8.00
CA GLU A 46 -6.32 11.85 -9.30
C GLU A 46 -7.00 13.17 -9.73
N MET A 47 -7.37 14.02 -8.80
CA MET A 47 -7.52 15.41 -9.15
C MET A 47 -6.09 15.90 -9.42
N PHE A 48 -5.66 15.81 -10.68
CA PHE A 48 -4.68 16.75 -11.17
C PHE A 48 -5.22 18.12 -10.77
N SER A 49 -4.69 18.67 -9.68
CA SER A 49 -5.00 20.06 -9.33
C SER A 49 -4.57 20.85 -10.55
N ASN A 50 -5.49 21.60 -11.17
CA ASN A 50 -5.21 22.42 -12.33
C ASN A 50 -3.89 23.14 -12.11
N ILE A 51 -2.88 22.83 -12.92
CA ILE A 51 -1.56 23.44 -12.78
C ILE A 51 -1.69 24.91 -13.11
N LYS A 52 -1.49 25.77 -12.13
CA LYS A 52 -1.60 27.23 -12.32
C LYS A 52 -0.40 27.72 -13.08
N VAL A 53 -0.63 28.32 -14.25
CA VAL A 53 0.43 28.77 -15.14
C VAL A 53 0.18 30.22 -15.54
N ALA A 54 1.21 31.04 -15.44
CA ALA A 54 1.20 32.38 -16.03
C ALA A 54 1.65 32.30 -17.49
N VAL A 55 0.92 32.92 -18.39
CA VAL A 55 1.25 33.02 -19.82
C VAL A 55 1.58 34.43 -20.18
N VAL A 56 2.77 34.66 -20.73
CA VAL A 56 3.25 35.93 -21.22
C VAL A 56 3.25 35.88 -22.73
N THR A 57 2.48 36.79 -23.36
CA THR A 57 2.34 36.92 -24.82
C THR A 57 2.61 38.35 -25.19
N GLU A 58 3.55 38.62 -26.12
CA GLU A 58 3.83 39.95 -26.65
C GLU A 58 2.90 40.31 -27.84
N ASP A 59 2.44 39.28 -28.58
CA ASP A 59 1.58 39.45 -29.74
C ASP A 59 0.30 38.59 -29.63
N GLU A 60 -0.87 39.22 -29.65
CA GLU A 60 -2.17 38.55 -29.61
C GLU A 60 -2.53 37.80 -30.91
N SER A 61 -1.62 37.75 -31.88
CA SER A 61 -1.82 36.97 -33.09
C SER A 61 -1.95 35.48 -32.75
N ALA A 62 -2.95 34.83 -33.34
CA ALA A 62 -3.31 33.41 -33.07
C ALA A 62 -2.12 32.47 -33.23
N ASN A 63 -1.41 32.21 -32.12
CA ASN A 63 -0.31 31.32 -32.06
C ASN A 63 -0.87 29.93 -31.73
N GLY A 64 -0.46 28.86 -32.41
CA GLY A 64 -0.92 27.49 -32.18
C GLY A 64 -0.75 27.04 -30.71
N LEU A 65 0.28 27.57 -30.02
CA LEU A 65 0.50 27.34 -28.60
C LEU A 65 -0.63 27.93 -27.74
N ASN A 66 -1.09 29.14 -28.02
CA ASN A 66 -2.19 29.74 -27.28
C ASN A 66 -3.48 28.91 -27.42
N TYR A 67 -3.76 28.39 -28.60
CA TYR A 67 -4.91 27.55 -28.86
C TYR A 67 -4.80 26.19 -28.05
N MET A 68 -3.61 25.58 -28.00
CA MET A 68 -3.38 24.38 -27.21
C MET A 68 -3.53 24.64 -25.70
N LEU A 69 -3.00 25.77 -25.21
CA LEU A 69 -3.11 26.13 -23.79
C LEU A 69 -4.58 26.41 -23.40
N ASP A 70 -5.35 27.03 -24.28
CA ASP A 70 -6.79 27.24 -24.08
C ASP A 70 -7.55 25.94 -24.06
N ALA A 71 -7.25 24.99 -24.95
CA ALA A 71 -7.86 23.68 -24.99
C ALA A 71 -7.53 22.84 -23.75
N LEU A 72 -6.35 23.02 -23.16
CA LEU A 72 -5.92 22.32 -21.91
C LEU A 72 -6.48 23.01 -20.64
N SER A 73 -7.03 24.24 -20.78
CA SER A 73 -7.64 25.00 -19.68
C SER A 73 -9.19 25.00 -19.72
N ASP A 74 -9.80 24.33 -20.68
CA ASP A 74 -11.25 24.28 -20.84
C ASP A 74 -11.82 22.94 -20.36
N GLY A 75 -12.93 22.95 -19.62
CA GLY A 75 -13.64 21.77 -19.14
C GLY A 75 -13.52 21.50 -17.65
N ASP A 76 -14.32 20.55 -17.15
CA ASP A 76 -14.34 20.14 -15.74
C ASP A 76 -13.05 19.37 -15.34
N ASP A 77 -12.35 18.78 -16.32
CA ASP A 77 -11.08 18.05 -16.15
C ASP A 77 -9.89 18.84 -16.72
N ALA A 78 -9.92 20.18 -16.66
CA ALA A 78 -8.86 21.03 -17.20
C ALA A 78 -7.51 20.73 -16.54
N LEU A 79 -6.47 20.44 -17.34
CA LEU A 79 -5.11 20.17 -16.85
C LEU A 79 -4.43 21.47 -16.36
N LEU A 80 -4.71 22.60 -17.00
CA LEU A 80 -4.05 23.88 -16.74
C LEU A 80 -5.05 24.92 -16.28
N SER A 81 -4.63 25.79 -15.36
CA SER A 81 -5.30 27.06 -15.04
C SER A 81 -4.44 28.20 -15.59
N VAL A 82 -4.79 28.66 -16.78
CA VAL A 82 -4.01 29.67 -17.52
C VAL A 82 -4.42 31.07 -17.11
N THR A 83 -3.46 31.88 -16.67
CA THR A 83 -3.67 33.34 -16.42
C THR A 83 -2.71 34.12 -17.30
N ARG A 84 -3.26 34.96 -18.19
CA ARG A 84 -2.48 35.82 -19.09
C ARG A 84 -2.15 37.14 -18.41
N MET A 85 -0.87 37.51 -18.42
CA MET A 85 -0.40 38.73 -17.75
C MET A 85 0.92 39.25 -18.33
N SER A 86 1.36 40.42 -17.82
CA SER A 86 2.67 40.97 -18.17
C SER A 86 3.83 40.14 -17.53
N GLU A 87 5.00 40.16 -18.14
CA GLU A 87 6.20 39.47 -17.63
C GLU A 87 6.52 39.87 -16.18
N SER A 88 6.46 41.17 -15.85
CA SER A 88 6.79 41.66 -14.50
C SER A 88 5.80 41.17 -13.42
N ASP A 89 4.56 40.89 -13.77
CA ASP A 89 3.56 40.40 -12.85
C ASP A 89 3.66 38.86 -12.73
N ALA A 90 3.98 38.16 -13.82
CA ALA A 90 4.21 36.73 -13.85
C ALA A 90 5.43 36.36 -12.99
N GLU A 91 6.52 37.10 -13.04
CA GLU A 91 7.70 36.89 -12.19
C GLU A 91 7.40 37.08 -10.71
N LYS A 92 6.53 38.01 -10.33
CA LYS A 92 6.10 38.17 -8.93
C LYS A 92 5.29 36.99 -8.46
N LEU A 93 4.30 36.55 -9.26
CA LEU A 93 3.47 35.38 -8.89
C LEU A 93 4.29 34.09 -8.81
N LEU A 94 5.33 33.96 -9.64
CA LEU A 94 6.25 32.84 -9.57
C LEU A 94 7.13 32.91 -8.29
N ALA A 95 7.58 34.12 -7.90
CA ALA A 95 8.36 34.32 -6.69
C ALA A 95 7.53 34.12 -5.40
N ASP A 96 6.22 34.43 -5.46
CA ASP A 96 5.26 34.26 -4.37
C ASP A 96 4.65 32.82 -4.35
N GLU A 97 5.11 31.90 -5.23
CA GLU A 97 4.64 30.52 -5.37
C GLU A 97 3.12 30.40 -5.68
N GLU A 98 2.52 31.44 -6.25
CA GLU A 98 1.10 31.42 -6.64
C GLU A 98 0.88 30.72 -7.99
N VAL A 99 1.92 30.61 -8.84
CA VAL A 99 1.95 29.86 -10.10
C VAL A 99 3.15 28.93 -10.14
N GLU A 100 3.00 27.77 -10.78
CA GLU A 100 4.03 26.73 -10.92
C GLU A 100 5.05 27.03 -11.99
N GLY A 101 4.69 27.85 -12.97
CA GLY A 101 5.58 28.22 -14.06
C GLY A 101 5.05 29.37 -14.92
N ILE A 102 5.97 29.95 -15.69
CA ILE A 102 5.69 30.98 -16.67
C ILE A 102 5.97 30.42 -18.06
N ILE A 103 4.99 30.48 -18.95
CA ILE A 103 5.11 30.09 -20.35
C ILE A 103 5.20 31.32 -21.20
N TYR A 104 6.29 31.46 -21.94
CA TYR A 104 6.48 32.51 -22.96
C TYR A 104 6.06 31.94 -24.32
N THR A 105 5.01 32.54 -24.92
CA THR A 105 4.43 31.99 -26.16
C THR A 105 5.27 32.29 -27.38
N ASP A 106 6.05 33.34 -27.37
CA ASP A 106 6.82 33.78 -28.54
C ASP A 106 8.09 32.92 -28.76
N ASP A 107 8.75 32.53 -27.69
CA ASP A 107 9.96 31.68 -27.72
C ASP A 107 9.69 30.22 -27.35
N VAL A 108 8.43 29.86 -27.03
CA VAL A 108 8.05 28.54 -26.49
C VAL A 108 8.98 28.12 -25.34
N LYS A 109 9.11 28.97 -24.34
CA LYS A 109 10.02 28.81 -23.21
C LYS A 109 9.23 28.67 -21.93
N LEU A 110 9.71 27.79 -21.03
CA LEU A 110 9.18 27.59 -19.69
C LEU A 110 10.18 28.08 -18.65
N THR A 111 9.72 28.85 -17.67
CA THR A 111 10.46 29.19 -16.47
C THR A 111 9.70 28.67 -15.26
N VAL A 112 10.37 27.89 -14.40
CA VAL A 112 9.79 27.33 -13.17
C VAL A 112 10.65 27.74 -11.97
N ALA A 113 10.05 27.86 -10.78
CA ALA A 113 10.78 28.21 -9.56
C ALA A 113 11.59 27.03 -9.03
N GLU A 114 11.00 25.83 -9.01
CA GLU A 114 11.63 24.59 -8.53
C GLU A 114 11.31 23.40 -9.45
N SER A 115 12.14 22.36 -9.34
CA SER A 115 11.87 21.08 -10.02
C SER A 115 10.76 20.33 -9.27
N SER A 116 9.54 20.36 -9.80
CA SER A 116 8.36 19.67 -9.26
C SER A 116 7.78 18.71 -10.30
N VAL A 117 6.84 17.86 -9.88
CA VAL A 117 6.07 16.99 -10.81
C VAL A 117 5.29 17.85 -11.79
N ASN A 118 4.69 18.95 -11.32
CA ASN A 118 3.96 19.91 -12.15
C ASN A 118 4.87 20.57 -13.18
N ALA A 119 6.09 20.97 -12.79
CA ALA A 119 7.11 21.48 -13.70
C ALA A 119 7.47 20.47 -14.80
N SER A 120 7.63 19.19 -14.46
CA SER A 120 7.89 18.12 -15.44
C SER A 120 6.73 17.88 -16.40
N ILE A 121 5.49 18.00 -15.93
CA ILE A 121 4.30 17.93 -16.80
C ILE A 121 4.29 19.10 -17.78
N LEU A 122 4.54 20.32 -17.31
CA LEU A 122 4.61 21.50 -18.17
C LEU A 122 5.73 21.41 -19.21
N GLU A 123 6.90 20.90 -18.82
CA GLU A 123 8.02 20.66 -19.74
C GLU A 123 7.65 19.64 -20.81
N THR A 124 6.97 18.56 -20.42
CA THR A 124 6.49 17.53 -21.37
C THR A 124 5.52 18.11 -22.36
N VAL A 125 4.51 18.86 -21.91
CA VAL A 125 3.50 19.49 -22.76
C VAL A 125 4.16 20.43 -23.78
N LEU A 126 5.11 21.26 -23.35
CA LEU A 126 5.81 22.18 -24.27
C LEU A 126 6.78 21.46 -25.21
N SER A 127 7.41 20.38 -24.75
CA SER A 127 8.28 19.54 -25.59
C SER A 127 7.49 18.84 -26.68
N GLU A 128 6.31 18.29 -26.36
CA GLU A 128 5.40 17.72 -27.35
C GLU A 128 4.95 18.77 -28.36
N TYR A 129 4.55 19.97 -27.92
CA TYR A 129 4.19 21.04 -28.82
C TYR A 129 5.31 21.38 -29.79
N LYS A 130 6.56 21.54 -29.33
CA LYS A 130 7.72 21.79 -30.19
C LYS A 130 7.94 20.67 -31.20
N GLN A 131 7.76 19.42 -30.82
CA GLN A 131 7.89 18.28 -31.73
C GLN A 131 6.81 18.33 -32.81
N TYR A 132 5.58 18.64 -32.47
CA TYR A 132 4.48 18.83 -33.45
C TYR A 132 4.72 20.00 -34.39
N GLU A 133 5.16 21.13 -33.87
CA GLU A 133 5.51 22.31 -34.68
C GLU A 133 6.60 21.99 -35.69
N HIS A 134 7.68 21.32 -35.26
CA HIS A 134 8.75 20.87 -36.15
C HIS A 134 8.26 19.88 -37.19
N ALA A 135 7.46 18.88 -36.80
CA ALA A 135 6.90 17.90 -37.73
C ALA A 135 5.99 18.55 -38.79
N LEU A 136 5.15 19.54 -38.40
CA LEU A 136 4.33 20.30 -39.33
C LEU A 136 5.19 21.13 -40.26
N MET A 137 6.21 21.81 -39.75
CA MET A 137 7.13 22.61 -40.57
C MET A 137 7.89 21.75 -41.61
N ASP A 138 8.27 20.56 -41.26
CA ASP A 138 8.94 19.63 -42.18
C ASP A 138 7.97 19.13 -43.27
N ILE A 139 6.72 18.80 -42.92
CA ILE A 139 5.68 18.46 -43.90
C ILE A 139 5.39 19.63 -44.87
N TYR A 140 5.41 20.86 -44.39
CA TYR A 140 5.23 22.05 -45.23
C TYR A 140 6.46 22.34 -46.11
N LYS A 141 7.69 22.03 -45.62
CA LYS A 141 8.91 22.22 -46.42
C LYS A 141 9.05 21.20 -47.58
N ASP A 142 8.48 20.02 -47.43
CA ASP A 142 8.54 18.96 -48.48
C ASP A 142 7.54 19.16 -49.63
N GLY A 143 6.93 20.31 -49.79
CA GLY A 143 6.47 20.82 -51.09
C GLY A 143 5.03 20.55 -51.46
N ILE A 144 4.11 20.20 -50.56
CA ILE A 144 2.68 20.06 -50.90
C ILE A 144 1.83 21.27 -50.40
N GLY A 145 2.33 22.03 -49.42
CA GLY A 145 1.53 23.07 -48.73
C GLY A 145 1.77 24.51 -49.13
N LEU A 146 2.92 24.86 -49.70
CA LEU A 146 3.32 26.25 -49.91
C LEU A 146 2.42 26.98 -50.91
N GLN A 147 1.89 26.30 -51.92
CA GLN A 147 1.01 26.90 -52.96
C GLN A 147 -0.41 27.12 -52.44
N GLN A 148 -0.86 26.33 -51.46
CA GLN A 148 -2.18 26.47 -50.83
C GLN A 148 -2.18 27.53 -49.70
N TYR A 149 -1.04 27.62 -48.96
CA TYR A 149 -0.84 28.62 -47.91
C TYR A 149 -0.76 30.05 -48.46
N MET A 150 -0.16 30.23 -49.64
CA MET A 150 -0.09 31.55 -50.30
C MET A 150 -1.40 31.99 -50.93
N SER A 151 -2.41 31.14 -51.05
CA SER A 151 -3.74 31.46 -51.57
C SER A 151 -4.76 31.93 -50.51
N GLY A 152 -4.39 32.03 -49.25
CA GLY A 152 -5.09 32.79 -48.21
C GLY A 152 -6.43 32.25 -47.70
N THR A 153 -6.74 30.95 -47.88
CA THR A 153 -8.12 30.51 -47.61
C THR A 153 -8.29 29.29 -46.70
N SER A 154 -7.25 28.70 -46.10
CA SER A 154 -7.46 27.43 -45.40
C SER A 154 -6.59 27.15 -44.17
N GLY A 155 -5.78 28.09 -43.68
CA GLY A 155 -4.82 27.77 -42.60
C GLY A 155 -5.43 27.53 -41.22
N VAL A 156 -6.58 28.14 -40.94
CA VAL A 156 -7.20 28.07 -39.60
C VAL A 156 -8.15 26.87 -39.50
N ASP A 157 -8.90 26.56 -40.54
CA ASP A 157 -9.82 25.40 -40.56
C ASP A 157 -9.10 24.08 -40.61
N ASP A 158 -7.92 24.02 -41.28
CA ASP A 158 -7.09 22.79 -41.30
C ASP A 158 -6.40 22.54 -39.94
N MET A 159 -6.04 23.60 -39.20
CA MET A 159 -5.45 23.47 -37.88
C MET A 159 -6.49 23.01 -36.83
N SER A 160 -7.71 23.56 -36.88
CA SER A 160 -8.79 23.12 -36.01
C SER A 160 -9.20 21.68 -36.30
N ASN A 161 -9.27 21.25 -37.57
CA ASN A 161 -9.52 19.88 -37.96
C ASN A 161 -8.35 18.92 -37.60
N LEU A 162 -7.11 19.42 -37.58
CA LEU A 162 -5.94 18.64 -37.12
C LEU A 162 -5.94 18.46 -35.59
N VAL A 163 -6.24 19.52 -34.87
CA VAL A 163 -6.38 19.46 -33.38
C VAL A 163 -7.57 18.57 -33.01
N GLU A 164 -8.70 18.65 -33.73
CA GLU A 164 -9.85 17.78 -33.52
C GLU A 164 -9.51 16.31 -33.82
N LYS A 165 -8.79 16.03 -34.91
CA LYS A 165 -8.29 14.66 -35.20
C LYS A 165 -7.23 14.17 -34.23
N LEU A 166 -6.38 15.05 -33.70
CA LEU A 166 -5.39 14.69 -32.67
C LEU A 166 -6.05 14.51 -31.31
N SER A 167 -7.11 15.24 -31.01
CA SER A 167 -7.92 15.02 -29.80
C SER A 167 -8.77 13.74 -29.92
N GLU A 168 -9.26 13.39 -31.13
CA GLU A 168 -9.86 12.08 -31.40
C GLU A 168 -8.84 10.94 -31.30
N GLN A 169 -7.57 11.18 -31.60
CA GLN A 169 -6.49 10.18 -31.45
C GLN A 169 -6.13 9.89 -29.97
N ARG A 170 -6.49 10.78 -29.03
CA ARG A 170 -6.42 10.48 -27.59
C ARG A 170 -7.33 9.31 -27.18
N SER A 171 -8.36 8.98 -27.97
CA SER A 171 -9.22 7.81 -27.73
C SER A 171 -8.59 6.46 -28.10
N TYR A 172 -7.37 6.43 -28.65
CA TYR A 172 -6.65 5.17 -28.96
C TYR A 172 -5.99 4.53 -27.74
N TYR A 173 -5.83 5.24 -26.63
CA TYR A 173 -5.53 4.65 -25.35
C TYR A 173 -6.86 4.36 -24.65
N THR A 174 -7.48 3.26 -25.00
CA THR A 174 -8.35 2.61 -24.04
C THR A 174 -7.38 2.10 -22.99
N GLU A 175 -7.23 2.78 -21.87
CA GLU A 175 -6.73 2.20 -20.66
C GLU A 175 -7.59 0.98 -20.38
N LYS A 176 -7.17 -0.15 -20.89
CA LYS A 176 -7.65 -1.41 -20.41
C LYS A 176 -6.96 -1.53 -19.07
N ALA A 177 -7.61 -0.98 -18.04
CA ALA A 177 -7.18 -1.22 -16.69
C ALA A 177 -7.02 -2.74 -16.58
N SER A 178 -5.78 -3.22 -16.57
CA SER A 178 -5.49 -4.63 -16.34
C SER A 178 -5.73 -4.98 -14.87
N THR A 179 -6.24 -4.03 -14.11
CA THR A 179 -6.49 -4.08 -12.67
C THR A 179 -7.91 -3.61 -12.42
N GLU A 180 -8.67 -4.39 -11.67
CA GLU A 180 -10.08 -4.10 -11.34
C GLU A 180 -10.24 -3.20 -10.10
N GLY A 181 -9.14 -2.95 -9.34
CA GLY A 181 -9.17 -2.22 -8.08
C GLY A 181 -8.34 -0.95 -8.07
N SER A 182 -8.46 -0.21 -6.99
CA SER A 182 -7.69 1.01 -6.74
C SER A 182 -6.19 0.70 -6.60
N GLN A 183 -5.36 1.26 -7.47
CA GLN A 183 -3.89 1.19 -7.39
C GLN A 183 -3.31 2.14 -6.35
N ASN A 184 -4.10 2.58 -5.39
CA ASN A 184 -3.64 3.52 -4.38
C ASN A 184 -2.49 2.91 -3.56
N VAL A 185 -1.31 3.48 -3.75
CA VAL A 185 -0.06 3.04 -3.12
C VAL A 185 -0.15 3.07 -1.59
N TYR A 186 -0.99 3.94 -1.04
CA TYR A 186 -1.18 4.07 0.40
C TYR A 186 -1.90 2.87 1.02
N ASN A 187 -2.68 2.10 0.26
CA ASN A 187 -3.28 0.84 0.73
C ASN A 187 -2.22 -0.15 1.24
N ASN A 188 -1.02 -0.15 0.65
CA ASN A 188 0.07 -1.06 1.04
C ASN A 188 0.48 -0.88 2.51
N TYR A 189 0.45 0.35 3.04
CA TYR A 189 0.74 0.59 4.46
C TYR A 189 -0.28 -0.11 5.36
N PHE A 190 -1.56 -0.07 5.01
CA PHE A 190 -2.62 -0.73 5.78
C PHE A 190 -2.52 -2.24 5.69
N TYR A 191 -2.17 -2.78 4.52
CA TYR A 191 -1.91 -4.22 4.36
C TYR A 191 -0.73 -4.69 5.22
N ALA A 192 0.34 -3.89 5.28
CA ALA A 192 1.48 -4.18 6.14
C ALA A 192 1.15 -4.05 7.65
N ILE A 193 0.25 -3.13 8.04
CA ILE A 193 -0.27 -3.03 9.41
C ILE A 193 -1.04 -4.30 9.78
N PHE A 194 -1.87 -4.83 8.89
CA PHE A 194 -2.54 -6.11 9.12
C PHE A 194 -1.56 -7.27 9.27
N ALA A 195 -0.57 -7.33 8.39
CA ALA A 195 0.47 -8.35 8.47
C ALA A 195 1.20 -8.30 9.83
N MET A 196 1.55 -7.09 10.29
CA MET A 196 2.14 -6.89 11.61
C MET A 196 1.22 -7.34 12.74
N SER A 197 -0.07 -6.99 12.67
CA SER A 197 -1.06 -7.37 13.67
C SER A 197 -1.21 -8.88 13.79
N CYS A 198 -1.31 -9.60 12.67
CA CYS A 198 -1.32 -11.05 12.63
C CYS A 198 -0.07 -11.65 13.30
N LEU A 199 1.11 -11.09 13.04
CA LEU A 199 2.36 -11.57 13.66
C LEU A 199 2.41 -11.26 15.17
N PHE A 200 1.80 -10.19 15.65
CA PHE A 200 1.72 -9.85 17.08
C PHE A 200 0.85 -10.83 17.89
N ALA A 201 0.01 -11.65 17.24
CA ALA A 201 -0.63 -12.77 17.90
C ALA A 201 0.38 -13.71 18.62
N SER A 202 1.63 -13.71 18.17
CA SER A 202 2.76 -14.43 18.78
C SER A 202 3.01 -14.07 20.26
N LEU A 203 2.72 -12.84 20.66
CA LEU A 203 2.85 -12.41 22.05
C LEU A 203 1.96 -13.20 23.01
N SER A 204 0.72 -13.47 22.59
CA SER A 204 -0.21 -14.29 23.38
C SER A 204 0.24 -15.74 23.48
N SER A 205 0.90 -16.28 22.45
CA SER A 205 1.47 -17.63 22.51
C SER A 205 2.65 -17.74 23.47
N ILE A 206 3.44 -16.67 23.65
CA ILE A 206 4.51 -16.64 24.66
C ILE A 206 3.90 -16.78 26.06
N GLU A 207 2.86 -15.99 26.37
CA GLU A 207 2.16 -16.08 27.65
C GLU A 207 1.56 -17.47 27.87
N MET A 208 0.91 -18.05 26.85
CA MET A 208 0.43 -19.43 26.86
C MET A 208 1.54 -20.41 27.22
N MET A 209 2.70 -20.33 26.55
CA MET A 209 3.82 -21.22 26.77
C MET A 209 4.46 -21.03 28.14
N ASN A 210 4.55 -19.81 28.66
CA ASN A 210 5.01 -19.54 30.03
C ASN A 210 4.06 -20.18 31.06
N ASN A 211 2.75 -20.15 30.80
CA ASN A 211 1.74 -20.78 31.64
C ASN A 211 1.70 -22.32 31.58
N LEU A 212 2.48 -22.92 30.67
CA LEU A 212 2.70 -24.38 30.60
C LEU A 212 4.00 -24.84 31.28
N GLN A 213 4.93 -23.93 31.52
CA GLN A 213 6.25 -24.24 32.07
C GLN A 213 6.25 -24.19 33.60
N ALA A 214 6.54 -25.33 34.26
CA ALA A 214 6.54 -25.43 35.73
C ALA A 214 7.63 -24.57 36.40
N ASN A 215 8.73 -24.32 35.70
CA ASN A 215 9.85 -23.50 36.18
C ASN A 215 9.61 -21.99 36.04
N VAL A 216 8.61 -21.60 35.25
CA VAL A 216 8.34 -20.19 34.94
C VAL A 216 7.12 -19.66 35.69
N SER A 217 6.05 -20.45 35.81
CA SER A 217 4.79 -19.97 36.41
C SER A 217 4.16 -20.93 37.41
N ALA A 218 3.40 -20.36 38.37
CA ALA A 218 2.59 -21.13 39.29
C ALA A 218 1.50 -21.96 38.61
N THR A 219 0.93 -21.40 37.53
CA THR A 219 -0.06 -22.07 36.67
C THR A 219 0.58 -23.27 35.96
N GLY A 220 1.81 -23.14 35.49
CA GLY A 220 2.59 -24.24 34.90
C GLY A 220 2.82 -25.36 35.87
N LYS A 221 3.15 -25.07 37.13
CA LYS A 221 3.28 -26.10 38.19
C LYS A 221 1.99 -26.90 38.33
N ARG A 222 0.83 -26.20 38.46
CA ARG A 222 -0.48 -26.86 38.60
C ARG A 222 -0.86 -27.71 37.39
N LYS A 223 -0.59 -27.23 36.17
CA LYS A 223 -0.88 -27.96 34.93
C LYS A 223 0.01 -29.21 34.78
N ASN A 224 1.28 -29.16 35.24
CA ASN A 224 2.19 -30.30 35.18
C ASN A 224 1.83 -31.41 36.15
N VAL A 225 1.18 -31.12 37.28
CA VAL A 225 0.68 -32.12 38.25
C VAL A 225 -0.68 -32.68 37.84
N SER A 226 -1.37 -32.03 36.91
CA SER A 226 -2.67 -32.48 36.39
C SER A 226 -2.54 -33.81 35.61
N PRO A 227 -3.52 -34.74 35.73
CA PRO A 227 -3.53 -35.98 34.96
C PRO A 227 -3.78 -35.80 33.47
N GLN A 228 -4.01 -34.58 33.02
CA GLN A 228 -4.29 -34.27 31.63
C GLN A 228 -3.01 -34.25 30.78
N ARG A 229 -3.10 -34.72 29.53
CA ARG A 229 -1.97 -34.69 28.59
C ARG A 229 -1.62 -33.24 28.21
N LYS A 230 -0.32 -32.88 28.27
CA LYS A 230 0.18 -31.51 27.92
C LYS A 230 -0.29 -31.05 26.56
N MET A 231 -0.30 -31.94 25.56
CA MET A 231 -0.76 -31.59 24.20
C MET A 231 -2.23 -31.17 24.15
N THR A 232 -3.08 -31.72 25.04
CA THR A 232 -4.50 -31.33 25.09
C THR A 232 -4.65 -29.88 25.59
N PHE A 233 -3.83 -29.48 26.56
CA PHE A 233 -3.77 -28.07 26.99
C PHE A 233 -3.29 -27.17 25.87
N VAL A 234 -2.15 -27.50 25.23
CA VAL A 234 -1.56 -26.70 24.15
C VAL A 234 -2.56 -26.51 23.02
N LEU A 235 -3.24 -27.58 22.57
CA LEU A 235 -4.20 -27.51 21.48
C LEU A 235 -5.45 -26.72 21.87
N ALA A 236 -5.95 -26.87 23.10
CA ALA A 236 -7.12 -26.13 23.57
C ALA A 236 -6.82 -24.62 23.69
N GLU A 237 -5.68 -24.28 24.26
CA GLU A 237 -5.24 -22.90 24.43
C GLU A 237 -4.90 -22.27 23.07
N PHE A 238 -4.19 -22.97 22.18
CA PHE A 238 -3.89 -22.50 20.83
C PHE A 238 -5.17 -22.22 20.02
N ALA A 239 -6.15 -23.14 20.08
CA ALA A 239 -7.43 -22.93 19.38
C ALA A 239 -8.21 -21.72 19.94
N ALA A 240 -8.15 -21.48 21.26
CA ALA A 240 -8.78 -20.32 21.88
C ALA A 240 -8.08 -19.00 21.47
N LEU A 241 -6.73 -19.00 21.43
CA LEU A 241 -5.95 -17.89 20.95
C LEU A 241 -6.26 -17.56 19.51
N LEU A 242 -6.28 -18.59 18.64
CA LEU A 242 -6.58 -18.43 17.24
C LEU A 242 -7.96 -17.80 17.01
N LEU A 243 -8.98 -18.28 17.73
CA LEU A 243 -10.32 -17.71 17.63
C LEU A 243 -10.36 -16.24 18.04
N ILE A 244 -9.72 -15.90 19.18
CA ILE A 244 -9.73 -14.50 19.67
C ILE A 244 -8.98 -13.58 18.71
N HIS A 245 -7.77 -13.97 18.30
CA HIS A 245 -6.98 -13.14 17.38
C HIS A 245 -7.66 -12.99 16.03
N PHE A 246 -8.28 -14.04 15.51
CA PHE A 246 -9.06 -13.95 14.28
C PHE A 246 -10.24 -12.96 14.43
N VAL A 247 -10.98 -13.00 15.57
CA VAL A 247 -12.05 -12.03 15.83
C VAL A 247 -11.51 -10.61 15.94
N VAL A 248 -10.34 -10.42 16.57
CA VAL A 248 -9.66 -9.13 16.66
C VAL A 248 -9.29 -8.61 15.27
N GLU A 249 -8.75 -9.45 14.40
CA GLU A 249 -8.42 -9.06 13.03
C GLU A 249 -9.66 -8.73 12.19
N VAL A 250 -10.76 -9.46 12.38
CA VAL A 250 -12.05 -9.13 11.73
C VAL A 250 -12.55 -7.75 12.20
N ILE A 251 -12.42 -7.42 13.48
CA ILE A 251 -12.78 -6.08 13.99
C ILE A 251 -11.89 -5.01 13.35
N SER A 252 -10.58 -5.25 13.27
CA SER A 252 -9.63 -4.34 12.64
C SER A 252 -9.93 -4.17 11.14
N PHE A 253 -10.31 -5.25 10.44
CA PHE A 253 -10.73 -5.22 9.05
C PHE A 253 -11.96 -4.34 8.84
N ILE A 254 -13.01 -4.54 9.65
CA ILE A 254 -14.22 -3.71 9.59
C ILE A 254 -13.87 -2.25 9.83
N TYR A 255 -13.02 -1.95 10.82
CA TYR A 255 -12.60 -0.59 11.11
C TYR A 255 -11.85 0.05 9.94
N MET A 256 -10.86 -0.64 9.37
CA MET A 256 -10.07 -0.10 8.25
C MET A 256 -10.91 0.07 6.99
N SER A 257 -11.85 -0.84 6.72
CA SER A 257 -12.82 -0.66 5.62
C SER A 257 -13.74 0.55 5.86
N CYS A 258 -14.14 0.84 7.10
CA CYS A 258 -14.95 2.02 7.44
C CYS A 258 -14.20 3.35 7.24
N ILE A 259 -12.88 3.38 7.38
CA ILE A 259 -12.07 4.58 7.11
C ILE A 259 -11.66 4.72 5.64
N GLY A 260 -12.17 3.85 4.75
CA GLY A 260 -11.98 3.96 3.30
C GLY A 260 -10.83 3.14 2.71
N VAL A 261 -10.16 2.28 3.51
CA VAL A 261 -9.14 1.38 2.96
C VAL A 261 -9.79 0.33 2.08
N ASP A 262 -9.33 0.23 0.85
CA ASP A 262 -9.85 -0.73 -0.13
C ASP A 262 -9.09 -2.07 -0.04
N PHE A 263 -9.86 -3.14 0.17
CA PHE A 263 -9.37 -4.53 0.22
C PHE A 263 -9.92 -5.38 -0.93
N GLY A 264 -10.70 -4.77 -1.83
CA GLY A 264 -11.46 -5.47 -2.86
C GLY A 264 -12.72 -6.17 -2.30
N ASP A 265 -13.50 -6.75 -3.21
CA ASP A 265 -14.84 -7.30 -2.89
C ASP A 265 -14.82 -8.74 -2.36
N ARG A 266 -13.64 -9.38 -2.26
CA ARG A 266 -13.49 -10.82 -1.99
C ARG A 266 -13.34 -11.12 -0.51
N VAL A 267 -14.41 -10.90 0.27
CA VAL A 267 -14.40 -10.99 1.73
C VAL A 267 -13.94 -12.36 2.27
N TRP A 268 -14.28 -13.46 1.58
CA TRP A 268 -13.90 -14.81 2.06
C TRP A 268 -12.40 -15.06 1.95
N GLU A 269 -11.78 -14.61 0.89
CA GLU A 269 -10.33 -14.68 0.66
C GLU A 269 -9.58 -13.80 1.67
N ILE A 270 -10.11 -12.61 1.97
CA ILE A 270 -9.58 -11.72 3.02
C ILE A 270 -9.62 -12.43 4.38
N LEU A 271 -10.76 -13.00 4.76
CA LEU A 271 -10.91 -13.74 6.02
C LEU A 271 -9.98 -14.96 6.09
N LEU A 272 -9.76 -15.66 4.99
CA LEU A 272 -8.82 -16.77 4.91
C LEU A 272 -7.38 -16.29 5.15
N THR A 273 -6.98 -15.18 4.53
CA THR A 273 -5.65 -14.58 4.72
C THR A 273 -5.41 -14.21 6.18
N LEU A 274 -6.38 -13.53 6.81
CA LEU A 274 -6.32 -13.17 8.23
C LEU A 274 -6.23 -14.40 9.14
N PHE A 275 -7.01 -15.43 8.85
CA PHE A 275 -7.00 -16.67 9.63
C PHE A 275 -5.65 -17.39 9.56
N VAL A 276 -5.08 -17.54 8.36
CA VAL A 276 -3.78 -18.19 8.15
C VAL A 276 -2.67 -17.32 8.73
N GLY A 277 -2.73 -15.99 8.57
CA GLY A 277 -1.78 -15.05 9.16
C GLY A 277 -1.74 -15.12 10.69
N CYS A 278 -2.89 -15.12 11.36
CA CYS A 278 -2.97 -15.32 12.81
C CYS A 278 -2.39 -16.67 13.24
N PHE A 279 -2.64 -17.73 12.47
CA PHE A 279 -2.12 -19.05 12.74
C PHE A 279 -0.58 -19.05 12.70
N ILE A 280 0.03 -18.43 11.70
CA ILE A 280 1.49 -18.29 11.57
C ILE A 280 2.06 -17.49 12.75
N GLY A 281 1.47 -16.34 13.07
CA GLY A 281 1.90 -15.52 14.21
C GLY A 281 1.90 -16.31 15.51
N LEU A 282 0.80 -17.01 15.81
CA LEU A 282 0.70 -17.88 16.99
C LEU A 282 1.74 -19.00 16.99
N ALA A 283 2.01 -19.65 15.84
CA ALA A 283 2.99 -20.71 15.73
C ALA A 283 4.42 -20.22 16.01
N ILE A 284 4.79 -19.03 15.52
CA ILE A 284 6.06 -18.36 15.84
C ILE A 284 6.19 -18.17 17.36
N GLY A 285 5.13 -17.64 17.99
CA GLY A 285 5.10 -17.43 19.43
C GLY A 285 5.22 -18.72 20.25
N VAL A 286 4.64 -19.84 19.77
CA VAL A 286 4.81 -21.16 20.39
C VAL A 286 6.29 -21.61 20.36
N ILE A 287 6.96 -21.44 19.23
CA ILE A 287 8.37 -21.82 19.07
C ILE A 287 9.25 -21.03 20.03
N VAL A 288 9.14 -19.71 20.02
CA VAL A 288 9.95 -18.82 20.86
C VAL A 288 9.59 -18.99 22.34
N GLY A 289 8.28 -19.07 22.64
CA GLY A 289 7.77 -19.27 24.00
C GLY A 289 8.21 -20.58 24.63
N ALA A 290 8.38 -21.63 23.83
CA ALA A 290 8.86 -22.92 24.30
C ALA A 290 10.33 -22.94 24.76
N ILE A 291 11.14 -21.93 24.44
CA ILE A 291 12.53 -21.82 24.87
C ILE A 291 12.59 -21.51 26.38
N SER A 292 12.74 -22.56 27.22
CA SER A 292 12.65 -22.42 28.67
C SER A 292 13.81 -21.66 29.32
N LYS A 293 14.93 -21.49 28.63
CA LYS A 293 16.14 -20.80 29.14
C LYS A 293 16.07 -19.27 29.06
N LEU A 294 15.17 -18.75 28.29
CA LEU A 294 15.03 -17.29 28.08
C LEU A 294 14.03 -16.71 29.08
N ALA A 295 14.37 -15.53 29.61
CA ALA A 295 13.45 -14.73 30.40
C ALA A 295 12.26 -14.27 29.54
N GLU A 296 11.11 -14.06 30.15
CA GLU A 296 9.88 -13.66 29.45
C GLU A 296 10.07 -12.38 28.63
N GLY A 297 10.68 -11.35 29.21
CA GLY A 297 10.97 -10.08 28.52
C GLY A 297 11.86 -10.27 27.28
N THR A 298 12.84 -11.20 27.35
CA THR A 298 13.69 -11.53 26.19
C THR A 298 12.89 -12.21 25.08
N LYS A 299 11.98 -13.13 25.42
CA LYS A 299 11.10 -13.77 24.42
C LYS A 299 10.20 -12.76 23.73
N ILE A 300 9.61 -11.85 24.51
CA ILE A 300 8.77 -10.75 23.99
C ILE A 300 9.58 -9.85 23.05
N GLY A 301 10.80 -9.44 23.47
CA GLY A 301 11.68 -8.62 22.65
C GLY A 301 12.07 -9.28 21.31
N ILE A 302 12.37 -10.58 21.34
CA ILE A 302 12.69 -11.38 20.12
C ILE A 302 11.50 -11.37 19.16
N VAL A 303 10.30 -11.65 19.65
CA VAL A 303 9.12 -11.76 18.79
C VAL A 303 8.72 -10.40 18.22
N ILE A 304 8.72 -9.36 19.05
CA ILE A 304 8.45 -8.00 18.55
C ILE A 304 9.48 -7.61 17.49
N GLY A 305 10.79 -7.86 17.78
CA GLY A 305 11.86 -7.52 16.84
C GLY A 305 11.71 -8.24 15.50
N ILE A 306 11.46 -9.56 15.53
CA ILE A 306 11.24 -10.35 14.30
C ILE A 306 10.01 -9.85 13.55
N SER A 307 8.89 -9.66 14.24
CA SER A 307 7.64 -9.18 13.61
C SER A 307 7.79 -7.79 12.99
N MET A 308 8.48 -6.87 13.68
CA MET A 308 8.73 -5.53 13.15
C MET A 308 9.66 -5.56 11.93
N VAL A 309 10.75 -6.32 11.98
CA VAL A 309 11.65 -6.46 10.82
C VAL A 309 10.90 -7.04 9.62
N MET A 310 10.14 -8.11 9.81
CA MET A 310 9.34 -8.72 8.75
C MET A 310 8.33 -7.73 8.15
N SER A 311 7.69 -6.92 8.99
CA SER A 311 6.69 -5.93 8.55
C SER A 311 7.34 -4.73 7.85
N ILE A 312 8.50 -4.25 8.31
CA ILE A 312 9.26 -3.18 7.61
C ILE A 312 9.67 -3.64 6.21
N LEU A 313 10.14 -4.90 6.08
CA LEU A 313 10.47 -5.49 4.78
C LEU A 313 9.22 -5.72 3.89
N SER A 314 8.02 -5.52 4.44
CA SER A 314 6.73 -5.64 3.76
C SER A 314 6.05 -4.28 3.53
N ASP A 315 6.84 -3.21 3.39
CA ASP A 315 6.41 -1.84 3.14
C ASP A 315 5.66 -1.14 4.31
N LEU A 316 5.87 -1.55 5.57
CA LEU A 316 5.19 -0.91 6.71
C LEU A 316 5.57 0.56 6.91
N CYS A 317 6.85 0.90 6.72
CA CYS A 317 7.37 2.25 7.01
C CYS A 317 7.85 2.98 5.76
N ILE A 318 8.34 2.25 4.77
CA ILE A 318 8.93 2.79 3.55
C ILE A 318 8.37 2.00 2.39
N ASN A 319 7.62 2.67 1.52
CA ASN A 319 7.08 2.06 0.32
C ASN A 319 8.20 1.72 -0.67
N GLY A 320 8.07 0.57 -1.34
CA GLY A 320 9.02 0.10 -2.35
C GLY A 320 10.14 -0.81 -1.83
N VAL A 321 10.33 -0.95 -0.51
CA VAL A 321 11.33 -1.87 0.06
C VAL A 321 11.08 -3.32 -0.39
N LYS A 322 9.83 -3.75 -0.35
CA LYS A 322 9.42 -5.08 -0.81
C LYS A 322 9.74 -5.30 -2.29
N TYR A 323 9.54 -4.29 -3.13
CA TYR A 323 9.86 -4.33 -4.55
C TYR A 323 11.36 -4.48 -4.80
N GLU A 324 12.20 -3.71 -4.12
CA GLU A 324 13.66 -3.82 -4.19
C GLU A 324 14.14 -5.22 -3.77
N ILE A 325 13.57 -5.77 -2.69
CA ILE A 325 13.88 -7.14 -2.25
C ILE A 325 13.43 -8.15 -3.30
N GLN A 326 12.27 -7.96 -3.93
CA GLN A 326 11.77 -8.86 -4.96
C GLN A 326 12.69 -8.92 -6.18
N GLN A 327 13.32 -7.80 -6.54
CA GLN A 327 14.24 -7.75 -7.67
C GLN A 327 15.59 -8.42 -7.38
N HIS A 328 16.13 -8.23 -6.16
CA HIS A 328 17.48 -8.69 -5.84
C HIS A 328 17.52 -10.06 -5.14
N VAL A 329 16.60 -10.32 -4.22
CA VAL A 329 16.56 -11.55 -3.42
C VAL A 329 15.11 -12.00 -3.17
N PRO A 330 14.38 -12.46 -4.19
CA PRO A 330 12.94 -12.77 -4.11
C PRO A 330 12.58 -13.84 -3.06
N ILE A 331 13.53 -14.67 -2.68
CA ILE A 331 13.34 -15.70 -1.66
C ILE A 331 12.98 -15.10 -0.28
N ILE A 332 13.46 -13.89 0.03
CA ILE A 332 13.16 -13.22 1.29
C ILE A 332 11.67 -12.90 1.38
N ASN A 333 11.07 -12.36 0.32
CA ASN A 333 9.65 -12.06 0.28
C ASN A 333 8.80 -13.34 0.37
N LYS A 334 9.24 -14.42 -0.29
CA LYS A 334 8.53 -15.72 -0.25
C LYS A 334 8.63 -16.43 1.11
N LEU A 335 9.62 -16.12 1.93
CA LEU A 335 9.78 -16.65 3.29
C LEU A 335 9.35 -15.66 4.38
N ASN A 336 8.90 -14.48 3.99
CA ASN A 336 8.42 -13.46 4.92
C ASN A 336 6.88 -13.52 5.00
N PRO A 337 6.29 -14.07 6.08
CA PRO A 337 4.84 -14.15 6.20
C PRO A 337 4.16 -12.77 6.19
N ALA A 338 4.84 -11.70 6.63
CA ALA A 338 4.27 -10.36 6.53
C ALA A 338 4.16 -9.90 5.07
N ALA A 339 5.16 -10.20 4.23
CA ALA A 339 5.10 -9.90 2.81
C ALA A 339 4.01 -10.69 2.10
N LEU A 340 3.88 -11.98 2.42
CA LEU A 340 2.84 -12.85 1.84
C LEU A 340 1.42 -12.39 2.22
N ILE A 341 1.19 -11.95 3.46
CA ILE A 341 -0.10 -11.40 3.90
C ILE A 341 -0.39 -10.10 3.16
N SER A 342 0.55 -9.15 3.13
CA SER A 342 0.41 -7.88 2.43
C SER A 342 0.17 -8.08 0.92
N ASP A 343 0.93 -8.98 0.27
CA ASP A 343 0.77 -9.30 -1.14
C ASP A 343 -0.56 -10.01 -1.45
N SER A 344 -1.08 -10.79 -0.49
CA SER A 344 -2.40 -11.40 -0.65
C SER A 344 -3.50 -10.35 -0.70
N PHE A 345 -3.47 -9.34 0.17
CA PHE A 345 -4.42 -8.22 0.12
C PHE A 345 -4.26 -7.38 -1.15
N TYR A 346 -3.01 -7.08 -1.53
CA TYR A 346 -2.73 -6.39 -2.78
C TYR A 346 -3.29 -7.15 -4.00
N ALA A 347 -3.06 -8.47 -4.04
CA ALA A 347 -3.54 -9.31 -5.13
C ALA A 347 -5.07 -9.37 -5.20
N LEU A 348 -5.77 -9.37 -4.06
CA LEU A 348 -7.24 -9.37 -4.00
C LEU A 348 -7.85 -8.05 -4.45
N ASN A 349 -7.16 -6.93 -4.20
CA ASN A 349 -7.63 -5.61 -4.58
C ASN A 349 -7.30 -5.27 -6.03
N VAL A 350 -6.09 -5.59 -6.48
CA VAL A 350 -5.54 -5.07 -7.76
C VAL A 350 -5.71 -6.04 -8.91
N TYR A 351 -5.57 -7.36 -8.69
CA TYR A 351 -5.60 -8.33 -9.78
C TYR A 351 -6.96 -8.98 -9.96
N SER A 352 -7.40 -9.07 -11.22
CA SER A 352 -8.62 -9.79 -11.62
C SER A 352 -8.48 -11.31 -11.50
N ASP A 353 -7.25 -11.83 -11.67
CA ASP A 353 -6.97 -13.25 -11.56
C ASP A 353 -6.60 -13.68 -10.13
N HIS A 354 -6.82 -14.96 -9.81
CA HIS A 354 -6.53 -15.52 -8.49
C HIS A 354 -5.15 -16.17 -8.37
N GLN A 355 -4.31 -16.09 -9.40
CA GLN A 355 -3.08 -16.89 -9.45
C GLN A 355 -2.11 -16.48 -8.34
N VAL A 356 -1.82 -15.17 -8.22
CA VAL A 356 -0.89 -14.64 -7.22
C VAL A 356 -1.41 -14.87 -5.80
N PHE A 357 -2.69 -14.60 -5.57
CA PHE A 357 -3.33 -14.89 -4.28
C PHE A 357 -3.22 -16.36 -3.89
N THR A 358 -3.53 -17.27 -4.81
CA THR A 358 -3.49 -18.72 -4.57
C THR A 358 -2.06 -19.18 -4.26
N GLU A 359 -1.05 -18.68 -5.00
CA GLU A 359 0.36 -18.98 -4.71
C GLU A 359 0.75 -18.55 -3.30
N ASN A 360 0.42 -17.31 -2.91
CA ASN A 360 0.73 -16.78 -1.59
C ASN A 360 0.05 -17.59 -0.46
N ILE A 361 -1.23 -17.89 -0.59
CA ILE A 361 -1.97 -18.69 0.41
C ILE A 361 -1.40 -20.10 0.54
N VAL A 362 -1.02 -20.75 -0.55
CA VAL A 362 -0.40 -22.07 -0.52
C VAL A 362 0.94 -22.00 0.21
N ILE A 363 1.78 -21.02 -0.06
CA ILE A 363 3.06 -20.84 0.65
C ILE A 363 2.79 -20.60 2.15
N MET A 364 1.87 -19.70 2.50
CA MET A 364 1.49 -19.44 3.90
C MET A 364 0.98 -20.69 4.63
N ILE A 365 0.19 -21.53 3.97
CA ILE A 365 -0.28 -22.81 4.57
C ILE A 365 0.90 -23.75 4.80
N ILE A 366 1.84 -23.85 3.87
CA ILE A 366 3.07 -24.65 4.03
C ILE A 366 3.88 -24.11 5.21
N GLU A 367 4.10 -22.81 5.31
CA GLU A 367 4.79 -22.19 6.44
C GLU A 367 4.07 -22.48 7.78
N ALA A 368 2.75 -22.34 7.82
CA ALA A 368 1.95 -22.64 8.99
C ALA A 368 2.13 -24.09 9.47
N VAL A 369 2.10 -25.05 8.52
CA VAL A 369 2.32 -26.48 8.82
C VAL A 369 3.73 -26.73 9.30
N VAL A 370 4.74 -26.14 8.69
CA VAL A 370 6.14 -26.27 9.10
C VAL A 370 6.33 -25.70 10.51
N LEU A 371 5.88 -24.46 10.75
CA LEU A 371 6.04 -23.79 12.03
C LEU A 371 5.32 -24.52 13.18
N ILE A 372 4.09 -24.98 12.98
CA ILE A 372 3.38 -25.70 14.02
C ILE A 372 4.03 -27.08 14.29
N THR A 373 4.53 -27.74 13.26
CA THR A 373 5.27 -29.01 13.41
C THR A 373 6.53 -28.80 14.23
N VAL A 374 7.33 -27.79 13.91
CA VAL A 374 8.52 -27.40 14.69
C VAL A 374 8.11 -27.05 16.12
N GLY A 375 7.05 -26.24 16.31
CA GLY A 375 6.53 -25.91 17.63
C GLY A 375 6.16 -27.14 18.47
N ILE A 376 5.44 -28.09 17.88
CA ILE A 376 5.07 -29.36 18.54
C ILE A 376 6.34 -30.18 18.93
N LEU A 377 7.33 -30.26 18.04
CA LEU A 377 8.57 -30.98 18.32
C LEU A 377 9.35 -30.32 19.46
N VAL A 378 9.44 -28.98 19.48
CA VAL A 378 10.11 -28.23 20.56
C VAL A 378 9.38 -28.41 21.88
N VAL A 379 8.05 -28.32 21.90
CA VAL A 379 7.23 -28.55 23.11
C VAL A 379 7.39 -29.99 23.64
N ARG A 380 7.43 -30.98 22.75
CA ARG A 380 7.65 -32.40 23.15
C ARG A 380 9.04 -32.65 23.70
N ARG A 381 10.07 -32.04 23.12
CA ARG A 381 11.47 -32.20 23.55
C ARG A 381 11.75 -31.56 24.90
N ASN A 382 11.09 -30.44 25.19
CA ASN A 382 11.25 -29.75 26.46
C ASN A 382 10.55 -30.55 27.58
N ARG A 383 11.32 -31.40 28.28
CA ARG A 383 10.92 -31.92 29.57
C ARG A 383 11.09 -30.78 30.57
N TYR A 384 10.02 -30.08 30.83
CA TYR A 384 10.00 -29.10 31.91
C TYR A 384 10.35 -29.85 33.19
N ALA A 385 11.40 -29.40 33.88
CA ALA A 385 11.89 -30.07 35.06
C ALA A 385 10.73 -30.43 35.98
N SER A 386 10.59 -31.70 36.29
CA SER A 386 9.66 -32.17 37.31
C SER A 386 9.98 -31.45 38.59
N VAL A 387 8.97 -30.94 39.26
CA VAL A 387 9.06 -30.40 40.62
C VAL A 387 9.56 -31.48 41.56
#